data_73fb12d6b5eb6af288080a459606822b
#
_entry.id   73fb12d6b5eb6af288080a459606822b
#
_cell.length_a   1.000
_cell.length_b   1.000
_cell.length_c   1.000
_cell.angle_alpha   90.00
_cell.angle_beta   90.00
_cell.angle_gamma   90.00
#
_symmetry.space_group_name_H-M   'P 1'
#
loop_
_entity.id
_entity.type
_entity.pdbx_description
1 polymer ?
#
loop_
_entity_poly.entity_id
_entity_poly.type
_entity_poly.pdbx_seq_one_letter_code
_entity_poly.pdbx_strand_id
1 'polypeptide(L)'
;MEPHKINVFTQNPTRPLDVTNRSIGQLVDGMLYTGFQGRKLAESVQAWNNMLKEEELTVMMGLTGAMVPAGMRKVIVHLIKNRMIDCLVSTGANLFHDCHEALGKKHYVGSHLANDEELFRHGVDRIYDVFAFEEEFRHTDHLIADFARGLHGKRMSSREFIGLLGKKICEDGNGDGSIVGSAYKYGVPIFVPALGDSSIGIGLTIARRAGVDVDVDQKIGRASCRERV
;
A
#
# COMPACT_ATOMS: atom_id res chain seq x y z
N MET A 1 40.48 29.94 23.58
CA MET A 1 39.60 29.17 22.68
C MET A 1 39.73 29.73 21.27
N GLU A 2 40.31 28.99 20.36
CA GLU A 2 40.55 29.46 18.99
C GLU A 2 39.25 29.70 18.25
N PRO A 3 39.04 30.88 17.61
CA PRO A 3 37.78 31.21 16.93
C PRO A 3 37.42 30.32 15.75
N HIS A 4 38.38 29.58 15.21
CA HIS A 4 38.20 28.74 14.02
C HIS A 4 37.41 27.46 14.22
N LYS A 5 37.41 26.87 15.43
CA LYS A 5 36.69 25.56 15.65
C LYS A 5 35.19 25.73 15.83
N ILE A 6 34.69 26.87 16.22
CA ILE A 6 33.25 27.11 16.45
C ILE A 6 32.52 27.25 15.11
N ASN A 7 33.17 27.76 14.07
CA ASN A 7 32.55 28.09 12.78
C ASN A 7 32.11 26.86 11.95
N VAL A 8 32.72 25.71 12.16
CA VAL A 8 32.40 24.50 11.38
C VAL A 8 31.06 23.89 11.79
N PHE A 9 30.68 24.00 13.07
CA PHE A 9 29.46 23.41 13.62
C PHE A 9 28.25 24.35 13.63
N THR A 10 28.45 25.63 13.39
CA THR A 10 27.43 26.68 13.52
C THR A 10 27.17 27.45 12.23
N GLN A 11 27.53 26.89 11.09
CA GLN A 11 27.37 27.54 9.78
C GLN A 11 25.90 27.64 9.33
N ASN A 12 25.04 26.71 9.77
CA ASN A 12 23.65 26.64 9.36
C ASN A 12 22.72 26.83 10.57
N PRO A 13 22.36 28.06 10.92
CA PRO A 13 21.42 28.29 12.01
C PRO A 13 20.03 27.76 11.66
N THR A 14 19.34 27.23 12.67
CA THR A 14 17.92 26.92 12.51
C THR A 14 17.12 28.15 12.19
N ARG A 15 16.06 28.02 11.38
CA ARG A 15 15.16 29.11 11.02
C ARG A 15 13.77 28.82 11.54
N PRO A 16 13.08 29.73 12.23
CA PRO A 16 11.66 29.57 12.54
C PRO A 16 10.86 29.35 11.25
N LEU A 17 9.93 28.38 11.29
CA LEU A 17 9.07 28.10 10.16
C LEU A 17 8.03 29.21 10.00
N ASP A 18 8.07 29.93 8.88
CA ASP A 18 7.02 30.88 8.50
C ASP A 18 5.86 30.11 7.85
N VAL A 19 4.67 30.22 8.44
CA VAL A 19 3.44 29.55 7.99
C VAL A 19 2.48 30.48 7.27
N THR A 20 2.84 31.78 7.13
CA THR A 20 1.96 32.82 6.60
C THR A 20 1.93 32.74 5.05
N ASN A 21 0.73 32.54 4.47
CA ASN A 21 0.53 32.51 3.03
C ASN A 21 1.47 31.56 2.26
N ARG A 22 1.69 30.36 2.79
CA ARG A 22 2.56 29.34 2.20
C ARG A 22 1.74 28.21 1.57
N SER A 23 2.20 27.68 0.44
CA SER A 23 1.78 26.41 -0.05
C SER A 23 2.35 25.27 0.79
N ILE A 24 1.77 24.06 0.70
CA ILE A 24 2.28 22.86 1.40
C ILE A 24 3.75 22.62 1.02
N GLY A 25 4.10 22.72 -0.27
CA GLY A 25 5.48 22.57 -0.74
C GLY A 25 6.43 23.56 -0.07
N GLN A 26 6.07 24.83 -0.01
CA GLN A 26 6.87 25.86 0.66
C GLN A 26 7.02 25.63 2.16
N LEU A 27 6.00 25.06 2.82
CA LEU A 27 6.09 24.69 4.24
C LEU A 27 7.09 23.54 4.42
N VAL A 28 7.01 22.50 3.59
CA VAL A 28 7.95 21.37 3.63
C VAL A 28 9.38 21.83 3.34
N ASP A 29 9.59 22.68 2.33
CA ASP A 29 10.91 23.25 2.03
C ASP A 29 11.47 24.06 3.22
N GLY A 30 10.61 24.83 3.88
CA GLY A 30 10.99 25.58 5.09
C GLY A 30 11.40 24.68 6.25
N MET A 31 10.84 23.47 6.35
CA MET A 31 11.18 22.51 7.39
C MET A 31 12.63 22.00 7.31
N LEU A 32 13.31 22.10 6.16
CA LEU A 32 14.74 21.76 6.04
C LEU A 32 15.63 22.55 7.03
N TYR A 33 15.22 23.76 7.40
CA TYR A 33 15.96 24.63 8.31
C TYR A 33 15.50 24.51 9.76
N THR A 34 14.56 23.61 10.07
CA THR A 34 14.08 23.33 11.43
C THR A 34 14.92 22.21 12.07
N GLY A 35 14.47 21.67 13.19
CA GLY A 35 15.08 20.53 13.88
C GLY A 35 14.19 19.28 13.88
N PHE A 36 14.72 18.17 14.37
CA PHE A 36 14.02 16.92 14.66
C PHE A 36 13.24 16.37 13.45
N GLN A 37 12.02 15.89 13.70
CA GLN A 37 11.21 15.20 12.67
C GLN A 37 10.73 16.14 11.55
N GLY A 38 10.59 17.44 11.81
CA GLY A 38 10.26 18.40 10.75
C GLY A 38 11.33 18.43 9.66
N ARG A 39 12.61 18.51 10.04
CA ARG A 39 13.73 18.42 9.08
C ARG A 39 13.76 17.06 8.37
N LYS A 40 13.55 15.96 9.11
CA LYS A 40 13.55 14.61 8.52
C LYS A 40 12.46 14.41 7.48
N LEU A 41 11.28 14.96 7.70
CA LEU A 41 10.22 14.97 6.71
C LEU A 41 10.64 15.69 5.43
N ALA A 42 11.21 16.91 5.57
CA ALA A 42 11.66 17.67 4.41
C ALA A 42 12.81 16.99 3.66
N GLU A 43 13.80 16.44 4.38
CA GLU A 43 14.87 15.64 3.79
C GLU A 43 14.33 14.42 3.01
N SER A 44 13.30 13.75 3.53
CA SER A 44 12.66 12.60 2.87
C SER A 44 11.97 13.01 1.57
N VAL A 45 11.24 14.14 1.58
CA VAL A 45 10.60 14.68 0.37
C VAL A 45 11.65 15.10 -0.66
N GLN A 46 12.74 15.74 -0.23
CA GLN A 46 13.83 16.13 -1.11
C GLN A 46 14.54 14.91 -1.72
N ALA A 47 14.78 13.86 -0.92
CA ALA A 47 15.35 12.61 -1.42
C ALA A 47 14.45 11.98 -2.48
N TRP A 48 13.13 11.90 -2.23
CA TRP A 48 12.20 11.36 -3.22
C TRP A 48 12.15 12.22 -4.50
N ASN A 49 12.08 13.54 -4.37
CA ASN A 49 12.13 14.42 -5.54
C ASN A 49 13.41 14.24 -6.39
N ASN A 50 14.54 13.94 -5.74
CA ASN A 50 15.78 13.64 -6.46
C ASN A 50 15.69 12.27 -7.15
N MET A 51 15.17 11.24 -6.47
CA MET A 51 14.94 9.91 -7.06
C MET A 51 14.07 9.98 -8.32
N LEU A 52 13.01 10.80 -8.31
CA LEU A 52 12.10 10.96 -9.46
C LEU A 52 12.74 11.67 -10.67
N LYS A 53 13.91 12.31 -10.51
CA LYS A 53 14.66 12.98 -11.59
C LYS A 53 15.71 12.09 -12.23
N GLU A 54 16.03 10.96 -11.61
CA GLU A 54 17.04 10.03 -12.08
C GLU A 54 16.42 9.05 -13.07
N GLU A 55 16.90 9.07 -14.32
CA GLU A 55 16.32 8.27 -15.42
C GLU A 55 16.59 6.76 -15.29
N GLU A 56 17.73 6.37 -14.69
CA GLU A 56 18.15 4.97 -14.56
C GLU A 56 17.88 4.39 -13.17
N LEU A 57 16.99 5.00 -12.39
CA LEU A 57 16.66 4.57 -11.03
C LEU A 57 15.32 3.83 -10.98
N THR A 58 15.32 2.67 -10.34
CA THR A 58 14.08 1.96 -10.00
C THR A 58 13.61 2.38 -8.61
N VAL A 59 12.43 3.00 -8.53
CA VAL A 59 11.81 3.42 -7.27
C VAL A 59 10.90 2.29 -6.75
N MET A 60 11.35 1.61 -5.71
CA MET A 60 10.60 0.54 -5.05
C MET A 60 9.94 1.05 -3.77
N MET A 61 8.61 0.89 -3.65
CA MET A 61 7.86 1.27 -2.46
C MET A 61 7.47 0.05 -1.62
N GLY A 62 7.78 0.09 -0.32
CA GLY A 62 7.24 -0.84 0.67
C GLY A 62 5.93 -0.31 1.27
N LEU A 63 4.87 -1.10 1.25
CA LEU A 63 3.57 -0.75 1.83
C LEU A 63 3.19 -1.77 2.90
N THR A 64 3.26 -1.36 4.16
CA THR A 64 2.94 -2.18 5.33
C THR A 64 1.86 -1.51 6.20
N GLY A 65 1.44 -2.21 7.25
CA GLY A 65 0.37 -1.74 8.13
C GLY A 65 -1.00 -1.71 7.44
N ALA A 66 -1.97 -1.07 8.06
CA ALA A 66 -3.34 -0.97 7.56
C ALA A 66 -3.57 0.36 6.80
N MET A 67 -2.73 0.65 5.81
CA MET A 67 -2.73 1.94 5.12
C MET A 67 -3.99 2.19 4.29
N VAL A 68 -4.60 1.13 3.73
CA VAL A 68 -5.86 1.27 2.97
C VAL A 68 -7.03 1.59 3.92
N PRO A 69 -7.27 0.84 5.00
CA PRO A 69 -8.24 1.24 6.03
C PRO A 69 -8.00 2.64 6.60
N ALA A 70 -6.74 3.05 6.74
CA ALA A 70 -6.35 4.40 7.17
C ALA A 70 -6.64 5.51 6.13
N GLY A 71 -7.25 5.18 4.99
CA GLY A 71 -7.66 6.16 3.97
C GLY A 71 -6.57 6.54 2.97
N MET A 72 -5.42 5.84 2.93
CA MET A 72 -4.29 6.19 2.05
C MET A 72 -4.42 5.61 0.64
N ARG A 73 -5.48 4.87 0.32
CA ARG A 73 -5.70 4.21 -0.98
C ARG A 73 -5.47 5.13 -2.17
N LYS A 74 -6.11 6.30 -2.18
CA LYS A 74 -6.00 7.27 -3.28
C LYS A 74 -4.60 7.84 -3.45
N VAL A 75 -3.83 7.97 -2.36
CA VAL A 75 -2.44 8.41 -2.42
C VAL A 75 -1.61 7.37 -3.18
N ILE A 76 -1.74 6.10 -2.83
CA ILE A 76 -0.99 5.01 -3.47
C ILE A 76 -1.39 4.89 -4.96
N VAL A 77 -2.68 4.96 -5.26
CA VAL A 77 -3.19 4.99 -6.65
C VAL A 77 -2.58 6.15 -7.43
N HIS A 78 -2.45 7.34 -6.82
CA HIS A 78 -1.83 8.50 -7.45
C HIS A 78 -0.35 8.25 -7.78
N LEU A 79 0.40 7.66 -6.86
CA LEU A 79 1.81 7.31 -7.09
C LEU A 79 1.98 6.33 -8.25
N ILE A 80 1.10 5.32 -8.33
CA ILE A 80 1.09 4.33 -9.43
C ILE A 80 0.75 5.00 -10.76
N LYS A 81 -0.34 5.75 -10.82
CA LYS A 81 -0.82 6.40 -12.06
C LYS A 81 0.18 7.39 -12.65
N ASN A 82 0.92 8.08 -11.82
CA ASN A 82 1.93 9.06 -12.23
C ASN A 82 3.34 8.47 -12.37
N ARG A 83 3.49 7.15 -12.26
CA ARG A 83 4.80 6.48 -12.35
C ARG A 83 5.83 7.05 -11.38
N MET A 84 5.38 7.45 -10.19
CA MET A 84 6.25 7.90 -9.11
C MET A 84 6.88 6.74 -8.34
N ILE A 85 6.42 5.52 -8.60
CA ILE A 85 6.98 4.25 -8.17
C ILE A 85 6.98 3.27 -9.34
N ASP A 86 8.01 2.43 -9.43
CA ASP A 86 8.16 1.41 -10.46
C ASP A 86 7.71 0.04 -9.97
N CYS A 87 7.72 -0.18 -8.66
CA CYS A 87 7.40 -1.46 -8.04
C CYS A 87 6.81 -1.23 -6.65
N LEU A 88 5.80 -2.03 -6.31
CA LEU A 88 5.18 -2.05 -4.97
C LEU A 88 5.43 -3.40 -4.31
N VAL A 89 5.97 -3.39 -3.09
CA VAL A 89 6.03 -4.55 -2.20
C VAL A 89 5.02 -4.33 -1.08
N SER A 90 3.96 -5.12 -1.03
CA SER A 90 2.84 -4.90 -0.11
C SER A 90 2.53 -6.13 0.74
N THR A 91 1.91 -5.89 1.89
CA THR A 91 1.20 -6.96 2.61
C THR A 91 -0.06 -7.35 1.83
N GLY A 92 -0.45 -8.62 1.92
CA GLY A 92 -1.71 -9.08 1.34
C GLY A 92 -2.93 -8.39 1.96
N ALA A 93 -2.85 -7.99 3.23
CA ALA A 93 -3.91 -7.26 3.92
C ALA A 93 -4.27 -5.94 3.24
N ASN A 94 -3.28 -5.11 2.86
CA ASN A 94 -3.56 -3.87 2.13
C ASN A 94 -4.28 -4.11 0.81
N LEU A 95 -3.88 -5.16 0.08
CA LEU A 95 -4.50 -5.49 -1.21
C LEU A 95 -5.89 -6.09 -1.04
N PHE A 96 -6.13 -6.83 0.05
CA PHE A 96 -7.48 -7.29 0.40
C PHE A 96 -8.43 -6.11 0.67
N HIS A 97 -8.00 -5.17 1.51
CA HIS A 97 -8.77 -3.96 1.77
C HIS A 97 -8.97 -3.10 0.52
N ASP A 98 -8.01 -3.08 -0.39
CA ASP A 98 -8.16 -2.43 -1.70
C ASP A 98 -9.25 -3.10 -2.54
N CYS A 99 -9.25 -4.44 -2.61
CA CYS A 99 -10.31 -5.19 -3.29
C CYS A 99 -11.67 -4.94 -2.65
N HIS A 100 -11.75 -4.96 -1.32
CA HIS A 100 -12.96 -4.67 -0.56
C HIS A 100 -13.56 -3.33 -0.92
N GLU A 101 -12.76 -2.27 -0.94
CA GLU A 101 -13.22 -0.94 -1.36
C GLU A 101 -13.51 -0.85 -2.86
N ALA A 102 -12.78 -1.60 -3.71
CA ALA A 102 -13.07 -1.67 -5.14
C ALA A 102 -14.46 -2.25 -5.43
N LEU A 103 -14.94 -3.15 -4.57
CA LEU A 103 -16.29 -3.72 -4.62
C LEU A 103 -17.37 -2.79 -4.04
N GLY A 104 -17.05 -1.54 -3.74
CA GLY A 104 -17.97 -0.55 -3.21
C GLY A 104 -18.24 -0.64 -1.71
N LYS A 105 -17.52 -1.54 -1.01
CA LYS A 105 -17.56 -1.66 0.44
C LYS A 105 -16.79 -0.52 1.09
N LYS A 106 -16.94 -0.33 2.41
CA LYS A 106 -16.39 0.84 3.09
C LYS A 106 -15.73 0.48 4.42
N HIS A 107 -14.72 1.28 4.76
CA HIS A 107 -14.23 1.40 6.12
C HIS A 107 -14.88 2.62 6.78
N TYR A 108 -15.06 2.55 8.09
CA TYR A 108 -15.76 3.57 8.87
C TYR A 108 -14.84 4.12 9.95
N VAL A 109 -14.93 5.42 10.22
CA VAL A 109 -14.24 6.03 11.34
C VAL A 109 -14.82 5.46 12.63
N GLY A 110 -13.96 4.89 13.43
CA GLY A 110 -14.31 4.25 14.70
C GLY A 110 -13.54 4.84 15.88
N SER A 111 -13.29 4.02 16.89
CA SER A 111 -12.53 4.37 18.09
C SER A 111 -11.71 3.19 18.58
N HIS A 112 -10.45 3.44 18.93
CA HIS A 112 -9.60 2.44 19.58
C HIS A 112 -10.04 2.07 21.00
N LEU A 113 -10.96 2.86 21.58
CA LEU A 113 -11.56 2.63 22.91
C LEU A 113 -12.89 1.85 22.83
N ALA A 114 -13.35 1.48 21.62
CA ALA A 114 -14.56 0.71 21.46
C ALA A 114 -14.46 -0.67 22.14
N ASN A 115 -15.57 -1.16 22.65
CA ASN A 115 -15.63 -2.48 23.29
C ASN A 115 -15.67 -3.57 22.20
N ASP A 116 -14.63 -4.38 22.10
CA ASP A 116 -14.51 -5.42 21.07
C ASP A 116 -15.58 -6.51 21.20
N GLU A 117 -16.05 -6.82 22.41
CA GLU A 117 -17.14 -7.78 22.62
C GLU A 117 -18.47 -7.25 22.06
N GLU A 118 -18.74 -5.97 22.23
CA GLU A 118 -19.92 -5.32 21.68
C GLU A 118 -19.83 -5.25 20.14
N LEU A 119 -18.69 -4.87 19.59
CA LEU A 119 -18.46 -4.86 18.15
C LEU A 119 -18.67 -6.25 17.56
N PHE A 120 -18.11 -7.29 18.18
CA PHE A 120 -18.29 -8.67 17.75
C PHE A 120 -19.76 -9.10 17.71
N ARG A 121 -20.57 -8.74 18.75
CA ARG A 121 -22.02 -9.03 18.75
C ARG A 121 -22.77 -8.36 17.60
N HIS A 122 -22.24 -7.27 17.06
CA HIS A 122 -22.81 -6.54 15.94
C HIS A 122 -22.18 -6.90 14.59
N GLY A 123 -21.26 -7.88 14.55
CA GLY A 123 -20.56 -8.28 13.32
C GLY A 123 -19.66 -7.18 12.76
N VAL A 124 -19.01 -6.41 13.64
CA VAL A 124 -18.12 -5.32 13.27
C VAL A 124 -16.69 -5.67 13.67
N ASP A 125 -15.79 -5.62 12.70
CA ASP A 125 -14.36 -5.76 12.89
C ASP A 125 -13.71 -4.41 13.17
N ARG A 126 -12.72 -4.41 14.06
CA ARG A 126 -11.94 -3.22 14.40
C ARG A 126 -10.49 -3.34 13.96
N ILE A 127 -10.05 -2.35 13.19
CA ILE A 127 -8.66 -2.18 12.74
C ILE A 127 -8.15 -0.91 13.43
N TYR A 128 -7.70 -1.04 14.67
CA TYR A 128 -7.33 0.05 15.57
C TYR A 128 -8.50 1.01 15.83
N ASP A 129 -8.62 2.12 15.10
CA ASP A 129 -9.70 3.11 15.21
C ASP A 129 -10.56 3.20 13.93
N VAL A 130 -10.53 2.15 13.12
CA VAL A 130 -11.33 2.00 11.91
C VAL A 130 -12.20 0.76 12.04
N PHE A 131 -13.44 0.83 11.58
CA PHE A 131 -14.40 -0.27 11.60
C PHE A 131 -14.72 -0.77 10.19
N ALA A 132 -15.08 -2.05 10.09
CA ALA A 132 -15.64 -2.66 8.90
C ALA A 132 -16.65 -3.75 9.29
N PHE A 133 -17.58 -4.08 8.40
CA PHE A 133 -18.51 -5.18 8.65
C PHE A 133 -17.88 -6.53 8.28
N GLU A 134 -17.91 -7.49 9.22
CA GLU A 134 -17.38 -8.83 9.01
C GLU A 134 -18.05 -9.54 7.83
N GLU A 135 -19.36 -9.38 7.66
CA GLU A 135 -20.10 -9.97 6.54
C GLU A 135 -19.57 -9.46 5.18
N GLU A 136 -19.19 -8.20 5.10
CA GLU A 136 -18.60 -7.61 3.89
C GLU A 136 -17.20 -8.18 3.62
N PHE A 137 -16.41 -8.47 4.66
CA PHE A 137 -15.12 -9.15 4.51
C PHE A 137 -15.31 -10.59 4.03
N ARG A 138 -16.25 -11.34 4.62
CA ARG A 138 -16.58 -12.69 4.16
C ARG A 138 -17.02 -12.72 2.70
N HIS A 139 -17.81 -11.73 2.27
CA HIS A 139 -18.18 -11.60 0.86
C HIS A 139 -16.94 -11.39 -0.03
N THR A 140 -16.01 -10.55 0.39
CA THR A 140 -14.75 -10.32 -0.34
C THR A 140 -13.88 -11.59 -0.39
N ASP A 141 -13.80 -12.37 0.70
CA ASP A 141 -13.12 -13.68 0.73
C ASP A 141 -13.70 -14.66 -0.28
N HIS A 142 -15.03 -14.72 -0.37
CA HIS A 142 -15.71 -15.57 -1.36
C HIS A 142 -15.46 -15.14 -2.79
N LEU A 143 -15.41 -13.84 -3.08
CA LEU A 143 -15.06 -13.33 -4.41
C LEU A 143 -13.63 -13.70 -4.81
N ILE A 144 -12.69 -13.65 -3.86
CA ILE A 144 -11.32 -14.11 -4.09
C ILE A 144 -11.30 -15.63 -4.34
N ALA A 145 -12.10 -16.41 -3.59
CA ALA A 145 -12.23 -17.84 -3.81
C ALA A 145 -12.80 -18.17 -5.19
N ASP A 146 -13.81 -17.42 -5.63
CA ASP A 146 -14.41 -17.59 -6.97
C ASP A 146 -13.44 -17.19 -8.07
N PHE A 147 -12.69 -16.12 -7.90
CA PHE A 147 -11.60 -15.76 -8.80
C PHE A 147 -10.55 -16.87 -8.89
N ALA A 148 -10.16 -17.47 -7.77
CA ALA A 148 -9.20 -18.58 -7.73
C ALA A 148 -9.69 -19.82 -8.47
N ARG A 149 -11.01 -20.09 -8.55
CA ARG A 149 -11.57 -21.21 -9.34
C ARG A 149 -11.19 -21.11 -10.82
N GLY A 150 -11.16 -19.90 -11.38
CA GLY A 150 -10.70 -19.68 -12.76
C GLY A 150 -9.20 -19.92 -12.98
N LEU A 151 -8.45 -20.15 -11.90
CA LEU A 151 -7.01 -20.40 -11.91
C LEU A 151 -6.66 -21.85 -11.54
N HIS A 152 -7.64 -22.75 -11.47
CA HIS A 152 -7.43 -24.16 -11.10
C HIS A 152 -6.32 -24.82 -11.93
N GLY A 153 -5.45 -25.58 -11.28
CA GLY A 153 -4.31 -26.27 -11.89
C GLY A 153 -3.13 -25.35 -12.27
N LYS A 154 -3.20 -24.06 -11.95
CA LYS A 154 -2.12 -23.11 -12.27
C LYS A 154 -1.15 -22.97 -11.11
N ARG A 155 0.12 -22.82 -11.47
CA ARG A 155 1.20 -22.44 -10.58
C ARG A 155 1.75 -21.08 -11.03
N MET A 156 1.82 -20.11 -10.12
CA MET A 156 2.24 -18.75 -10.46
C MET A 156 2.93 -18.06 -9.28
N SER A 157 3.58 -16.94 -9.55
CA SER A 157 4.11 -16.05 -8.51
C SER A 157 3.00 -15.19 -7.89
N SER A 158 3.25 -14.61 -6.70
CA SER A 158 2.33 -13.62 -6.11
C SER A 158 2.13 -12.42 -7.02
N ARG A 159 3.17 -12.00 -7.76
CA ARG A 159 3.09 -10.93 -8.76
C ARG A 159 2.08 -11.25 -9.87
N GLU A 160 2.17 -12.44 -10.45
CA GLU A 160 1.25 -12.88 -11.50
C GLU A 160 -0.18 -13.00 -10.99
N PHE A 161 -0.36 -13.58 -9.79
CA PHE A 161 -1.66 -13.70 -9.14
C PHE A 161 -2.31 -12.32 -8.95
N ILE A 162 -1.59 -11.36 -8.37
CA ILE A 162 -2.09 -10.00 -8.14
C ILE A 162 -2.32 -9.27 -9.46
N GLY A 163 -1.47 -9.48 -10.47
CA GLY A 163 -1.69 -8.94 -11.81
C GLY A 163 -2.99 -9.42 -12.45
N LEU A 164 -3.28 -10.73 -12.34
CA LEU A 164 -4.55 -11.32 -12.83
C LEU A 164 -5.76 -10.82 -12.02
N LEU A 165 -5.61 -10.64 -10.70
CA LEU A 165 -6.65 -10.06 -9.85
C LEU A 165 -6.93 -8.60 -10.25
N GLY A 166 -5.88 -7.81 -10.52
CA GLY A 166 -6.00 -6.45 -11.02
C GLY A 166 -6.70 -6.36 -12.37
N LYS A 167 -6.39 -7.28 -13.28
CA LYS A 167 -7.10 -7.43 -14.56
C LYS A 167 -8.59 -7.65 -14.34
N LYS A 168 -8.95 -8.62 -13.47
CA LYS A 168 -10.35 -8.93 -13.14
C LYS A 168 -11.09 -7.72 -12.58
N ILE A 169 -10.48 -6.98 -11.63
CA ILE A 169 -11.07 -5.76 -11.05
C ILE A 169 -11.31 -4.69 -12.13
N CYS A 170 -10.41 -4.56 -13.11
CA CYS A 170 -10.60 -3.64 -14.23
C CYS A 170 -11.74 -4.08 -15.15
N GLU A 171 -11.84 -5.37 -15.47
CA GLU A 171 -12.91 -5.94 -16.30
C GLU A 171 -14.29 -5.75 -15.65
N ASP A 172 -14.37 -5.81 -14.33
CA ASP A 172 -15.59 -5.56 -13.57
C ASP A 172 -15.93 -4.05 -13.41
N GLY A 173 -15.16 -3.16 -14.03
CA GLY A 173 -15.40 -1.71 -14.03
C GLY A 173 -14.89 -0.96 -12.80
N ASN A 174 -14.18 -1.64 -11.88
CA ASN A 174 -13.76 -1.09 -10.58
C ASN A 174 -12.27 -0.73 -10.50
N GLY A 175 -11.55 -0.72 -11.65
CA GLY A 175 -10.10 -0.57 -11.69
C GLY A 175 -9.56 0.82 -11.35
N ASP A 176 -10.29 1.88 -11.67
CA ASP A 176 -9.73 3.25 -11.65
C ASP A 176 -9.39 3.79 -10.26
N GLY A 177 -10.07 3.32 -9.23
CA GLY A 177 -9.82 3.71 -7.83
C GLY A 177 -9.05 2.65 -7.03
N SER A 178 -8.74 1.49 -7.62
CA SER A 178 -8.08 0.37 -6.98
C SER A 178 -6.56 0.44 -7.16
N ILE A 179 -5.81 0.08 -6.11
CA ILE A 179 -4.35 -0.08 -6.15
C ILE A 179 -4.01 -1.22 -7.12
N VAL A 180 -4.65 -2.38 -6.94
CA VAL A 180 -4.41 -3.58 -7.75
C VAL A 180 -4.81 -3.35 -9.22
N GLY A 181 -5.99 -2.74 -9.45
CA GLY A 181 -6.45 -2.40 -10.79
C GLY A 181 -5.58 -1.34 -11.47
N SER A 182 -5.20 -0.29 -10.75
CA SER A 182 -4.30 0.73 -11.28
C SER A 182 -2.92 0.15 -11.60
N ALA A 183 -2.38 -0.69 -10.73
CA ALA A 183 -1.10 -1.35 -10.94
C ALA A 183 -1.11 -2.20 -12.22
N TYR A 184 -2.17 -2.97 -12.46
CA TYR A 184 -2.35 -3.70 -13.71
C TYR A 184 -2.39 -2.76 -14.93
N LYS A 185 -3.22 -1.70 -14.87
CA LYS A 185 -3.44 -0.76 -15.97
C LYS A 185 -2.18 0.02 -16.35
N TYR A 186 -1.40 0.42 -15.35
CA TYR A 186 -0.18 1.23 -15.55
C TYR A 186 1.11 0.41 -15.56
N GLY A 187 1.03 -0.92 -15.49
CA GLY A 187 2.20 -1.80 -15.59
C GLY A 187 3.16 -1.71 -14.41
N VAL A 188 2.67 -1.38 -13.20
CA VAL A 188 3.47 -1.37 -11.97
C VAL A 188 3.33 -2.74 -11.28
N PRO A 189 4.39 -3.55 -11.20
CA PRO A 189 4.30 -4.85 -10.55
C PRO A 189 4.09 -4.72 -9.04
N ILE A 190 3.25 -5.61 -8.49
CA ILE A 190 3.05 -5.74 -7.04
C ILE A 190 3.57 -7.09 -6.59
N PHE A 191 4.43 -7.09 -5.58
CA PHE A 191 4.94 -8.29 -4.93
C PHE A 191 4.33 -8.43 -3.54
N VAL A 192 3.89 -9.64 -3.19
CA VAL A 192 3.32 -9.96 -1.88
C VAL A 192 4.07 -11.15 -1.28
N PRO A 193 5.09 -10.90 -0.43
CA PRO A 193 5.96 -11.96 0.09
C PRO A 193 5.25 -12.96 1.00
N ALA A 194 4.14 -12.55 1.63
CA ALA A 194 3.38 -13.34 2.60
C ALA A 194 1.88 -13.26 2.29
N LEU A 195 1.49 -13.61 1.06
CA LEU A 195 0.09 -13.57 0.60
C LEU A 195 -0.82 -14.42 1.48
N GLY A 196 -0.33 -15.56 1.98
CA GLY A 196 -1.05 -16.46 2.87
C GLY A 196 -1.44 -15.82 4.21
N ASP A 197 -0.66 -14.85 4.70
CA ASP A 197 -0.91 -14.11 5.94
C ASP A 197 -1.89 -12.93 5.72
N SER A 198 -2.97 -13.20 5.00
CA SER A 198 -3.98 -12.18 4.71
C SER A 198 -5.31 -12.84 4.36
N SER A 199 -6.38 -12.06 4.33
CA SER A 199 -7.70 -12.53 3.88
C SER A 199 -7.69 -12.99 2.42
N ILE A 200 -6.74 -12.54 1.58
CA ILE A 200 -6.54 -13.17 0.26
C ILE A 200 -6.17 -14.65 0.45
N GLY A 201 -5.29 -14.96 1.42
CA GLY A 201 -4.96 -16.36 1.78
C GLY A 201 -6.15 -17.13 2.34
N ILE A 202 -7.06 -16.47 3.07
CA ILE A 202 -8.32 -17.06 3.54
C ILE A 202 -9.18 -17.44 2.32
N GLY A 203 -9.38 -16.53 1.36
CA GLY A 203 -10.10 -16.79 0.12
C GLY A 203 -9.51 -17.95 -0.67
N LEU A 204 -8.17 -18.03 -0.79
CA LEU A 204 -7.48 -19.17 -1.41
C LEU A 204 -7.71 -20.47 -0.63
N THR A 205 -7.77 -20.41 0.69
CA THR A 205 -8.07 -21.58 1.54
C THR A 205 -9.50 -22.07 1.34
N ILE A 206 -10.47 -21.15 1.22
CA ILE A 206 -11.87 -21.47 0.89
C ILE A 206 -11.94 -22.18 -0.46
N ALA A 207 -11.25 -21.64 -1.49
CA ALA A 207 -11.17 -22.27 -2.81
C ALA A 207 -10.57 -23.67 -2.72
N ARG A 208 -9.47 -23.86 -2.00
CA ARG A 208 -8.79 -25.15 -1.83
C ARG A 208 -9.69 -26.19 -1.15
N ARG A 209 -10.45 -25.81 -0.13
CA ARG A 209 -11.44 -26.69 0.52
C ARG A 209 -12.55 -27.11 -0.43
N ALA A 210 -12.85 -26.32 -1.45
CA ALA A 210 -13.78 -26.64 -2.54
C ALA A 210 -13.13 -27.41 -3.70
N GLY A 211 -11.90 -27.94 -3.53
CA GLY A 211 -11.20 -28.75 -4.53
C GLY A 211 -10.44 -27.95 -5.59
N VAL A 212 -10.25 -26.64 -5.40
CA VAL A 212 -9.47 -25.80 -6.31
C VAL A 212 -7.99 -25.93 -5.96
N ASP A 213 -7.17 -26.37 -6.92
CA ASP A 213 -5.72 -26.45 -6.78
C ASP A 213 -5.06 -25.24 -7.45
N VAL A 214 -4.59 -24.29 -6.65
CA VAL A 214 -3.83 -23.11 -7.08
C VAL A 214 -2.59 -23.01 -6.21
N ASP A 215 -1.42 -22.96 -6.83
CA ASP A 215 -0.14 -22.81 -6.15
C ASP A 215 0.43 -21.39 -6.43
N VAL A 216 0.56 -20.59 -5.37
CA VAL A 216 1.10 -19.22 -5.46
C VAL A 216 2.44 -19.17 -4.73
N ASP A 217 3.53 -19.02 -5.50
CA ASP A 217 4.87 -18.81 -4.94
C ASP A 217 5.00 -17.35 -4.44
N GLN A 218 5.22 -17.20 -3.13
CA GLN A 218 5.27 -15.91 -2.44
C GLN A 218 6.69 -15.31 -2.39
N LYS A 219 7.70 -16.01 -2.92
CA LYS A 219 9.10 -15.56 -2.85
C LYS A 219 9.40 -14.46 -3.87
N ILE A 220 9.76 -13.28 -3.41
CA ILE A 220 10.19 -12.15 -4.25
C ILE A 220 11.37 -12.55 -5.15
N GLY A 221 12.36 -13.28 -4.62
CA GLY A 221 13.58 -13.63 -5.34
C GLY A 221 13.38 -14.49 -6.59
N ARG A 222 12.34 -15.33 -6.67
CA ARG A 222 12.01 -16.08 -7.88
C ARG A 222 11.26 -15.27 -8.92
N ALA A 223 10.46 -14.31 -8.49
CA ALA A 223 9.73 -13.43 -9.39
C ALA A 223 10.65 -12.41 -10.06
N SER A 224 11.67 -11.89 -9.34
CA SER A 224 12.63 -10.91 -9.87
C SER A 224 13.72 -11.52 -10.75
N CYS A 225 14.08 -12.79 -10.58
CA CYS A 225 15.14 -13.45 -11.36
C CYS A 225 14.70 -13.94 -12.75
N ARG A 226 13.41 -14.08 -13.02
CA ARG A 226 12.90 -14.56 -14.31
C ARG A 226 12.55 -13.47 -15.31
N GLU A 227 12.34 -12.26 -14.86
CA GLU A 227 12.04 -11.11 -15.70
C GLU A 227 13.01 -9.99 -15.35
N ARG A 228 13.92 -9.69 -16.27
CA ARG A 228 14.66 -8.44 -16.21
C ARG A 228 13.63 -7.31 -16.30
N VAL A 229 13.60 -6.46 -15.28
CA VAL A 229 12.88 -5.19 -15.32
C VAL A 229 13.48 -4.33 -16.39
#